data_8a041b01f8cfa3862059552d75860702
#
_entry.id   8a041b01f8cfa3862059552d75860702
#
_cell.length_a   1.000
_cell.length_b   1.000
_cell.length_c   1.000
_cell.angle_alpha   90.00
_cell.angle_beta   90.00
_cell.angle_gamma   90.00
#
_symmetry.space_group_name_H-M   'P 1'
#
loop_
_entity.id
_entity.type
_entity.pdbx_description
1 polymer ?
#
loop_
_entity_poly.entity_id
_entity_poly.type
_entity_poly.pdbx_seq_one_letter_code
_entity_poly.pdbx_strand_id
1 'polypeptide(L)'
;GIRNDIKNSSIERAKSFFNLIEVNKFTFLAEKGISVNPTIEDALSDLVSDKTSIETPDRRGFKSFNYKKISSNYQRYVRNETKNSDIPNSHSFAKHSQKVIDRLRYVQSVSTECKNISEELKQKIGLSTQVLVPLQANAQAPTVTSHPDDMIHYCEPRILTVRECARLQSFPDSFTFKGKYTTGGKLRKTEVPRYTQVGNAIPPLFGEQAGLILKQLI
;
A
#
# COMPACT_ATOMS: atom_id res chain seq x y z
N GLY A 1 3.87 40.88 16.28
CA GLY A 1 5.29 40.62 16.53
C GLY A 1 5.54 39.18 16.91
N ILE A 2 5.62 38.84 18.19
CA ILE A 2 6.13 37.55 18.74
C ILE A 2 5.42 36.31 18.18
N ARG A 3 4.10 36.31 17.96
CA ARG A 3 3.38 35.15 17.36
C ARG A 3 3.79 34.88 15.92
N ASN A 4 4.07 35.90 15.13
CA ASN A 4 4.50 35.73 13.73
C ASN A 4 5.95 35.22 13.67
N ASP A 5 6.81 35.69 14.55
CA ASP A 5 8.22 35.26 14.61
C ASP A 5 8.34 33.82 15.06
N ILE A 6 7.54 33.38 16.04
CA ILE A 6 7.47 31.97 16.46
C ILE A 6 6.93 31.08 15.32
N LYS A 7 5.91 31.53 14.59
CA LYS A 7 5.34 30.81 13.45
C LYS A 7 6.36 30.65 12.31
N ASN A 8 7.05 31.72 11.96
CA ASN A 8 8.09 31.73 10.93
C ASN A 8 9.25 30.80 11.31
N SER A 9 9.73 30.88 12.55
CA SER A 9 10.76 29.98 13.09
C SER A 9 10.33 28.48 13.05
N SER A 10 9.07 28.20 13.32
CA SER A 10 8.54 26.82 13.25
C SER A 10 8.47 26.29 11.81
N ILE A 11 8.08 27.15 10.85
CA ILE A 11 8.03 26.80 9.41
C ILE A 11 9.45 26.55 8.90
N GLU A 12 10.41 27.37 9.25
CA GLU A 12 11.81 27.21 8.83
C GLU A 12 12.43 25.92 9.40
N ARG A 13 12.17 25.59 10.66
CA ARG A 13 12.59 24.31 11.25
C ARG A 13 11.98 23.12 10.54
N ALA A 14 10.69 23.17 10.21
CA ALA A 14 10.03 22.11 9.46
C ALA A 14 10.64 21.94 8.06
N LYS A 15 10.90 23.05 7.33
CA LYS A 15 11.58 23.02 6.03
C LYS A 15 12.98 22.41 6.15
N SER A 16 13.76 22.80 7.13
CA SER A 16 15.10 22.25 7.37
C SER A 16 15.05 20.75 7.66
N PHE A 17 14.10 20.30 8.46
CA PHE A 17 13.91 18.88 8.76
C PHE A 17 13.56 18.08 7.49
N PHE A 18 12.61 18.53 6.67
CA PHE A 18 12.27 17.86 5.42
C PHE A 18 13.43 17.87 4.42
N ASN A 19 14.22 18.94 4.38
CA ASN A 19 15.42 18.99 3.56
C ASN A 19 16.45 17.93 4.00
N LEU A 20 16.63 17.73 5.30
CA LEU A 20 17.50 16.68 5.83
C LEU A 20 17.00 15.27 5.43
N ILE A 21 15.69 15.04 5.43
CA ILE A 21 15.10 13.79 4.95
C ILE A 21 15.46 13.56 3.47
N GLU A 22 15.28 14.58 2.62
CA GLU A 22 15.59 14.46 1.18
C GLU A 22 17.08 14.25 0.91
N VAL A 23 17.95 14.95 1.60
CA VAL A 23 19.41 14.81 1.43
C VAL A 23 19.90 13.44 1.86
N ASN A 24 19.37 12.90 2.97
CA ASN A 24 19.82 11.62 3.52
C ASN A 24 19.11 10.40 2.93
N LYS A 25 18.06 10.56 2.12
CA LYS A 25 17.24 9.43 1.66
C LYS A 25 18.03 8.40 0.86
N PHE A 26 18.96 8.84 0.02
CA PHE A 26 19.77 7.93 -0.81
C PHE A 26 20.64 7.01 0.04
N THR A 27 21.37 7.58 1.00
CA THR A 27 22.21 6.82 1.93
C THR A 27 21.36 5.88 2.79
N PHE A 28 20.26 6.39 3.36
CA PHE A 28 19.33 5.62 4.19
C PHE A 28 18.75 4.41 3.44
N LEU A 29 18.31 4.58 2.21
CA LEU A 29 17.77 3.47 1.41
C LEU A 29 18.86 2.50 0.95
N ALA A 30 20.04 3.00 0.60
CA ALA A 30 21.20 2.17 0.24
C ALA A 30 21.65 1.25 1.37
N GLU A 31 21.72 1.76 2.62
CA GLU A 31 22.02 0.97 3.82
C GLU A 31 21.04 -0.19 4.03
N LYS A 32 19.78 -0.03 3.59
CA LYS A 32 18.75 -1.09 3.64
C LYS A 32 18.73 -1.96 2.38
N GLY A 33 19.59 -1.69 1.40
CA GLY A 33 19.61 -2.39 0.12
C GLY A 33 18.39 -2.14 -0.75
N ILE A 34 17.64 -1.05 -0.52
CA ILE A 34 16.41 -0.70 -1.24
C ILE A 34 16.71 0.30 -2.35
N SER A 35 16.13 0.10 -3.52
CA SER A 35 16.14 1.11 -4.61
C SER A 35 15.45 2.40 -4.17
N VAL A 36 15.94 3.54 -4.66
CA VAL A 36 15.32 4.85 -4.39
C VAL A 36 13.92 4.97 -4.99
N ASN A 37 13.68 4.25 -6.07
CA ASN A 37 12.41 4.24 -6.80
C ASN A 37 11.90 2.79 -6.97
N PRO A 38 11.49 2.11 -5.88
CA PRO A 38 10.91 0.79 -6.02
C PRO A 38 9.59 0.87 -6.79
N THR A 39 9.38 -0.09 -7.68
CA THR A 39 8.16 -0.17 -8.48
C THR A 39 7.06 -0.95 -7.73
N ILE A 40 5.84 -0.87 -8.23
CA ILE A 40 4.72 -1.67 -7.72
C ILE A 40 5.02 -3.17 -7.87
N GLU A 41 5.62 -3.57 -8.99
CA GLU A 41 6.04 -4.97 -9.19
C GLU A 41 7.12 -5.39 -8.20
N ASP A 42 8.11 -4.54 -7.91
CA ASP A 42 9.10 -4.80 -6.86
C ASP A 42 8.46 -5.05 -5.49
N ALA A 43 7.34 -4.41 -5.21
CA ALA A 43 6.65 -4.56 -3.94
C ALA A 43 5.73 -5.78 -3.88
N LEU A 44 5.07 -6.16 -4.99
CA LEU A 44 3.90 -7.04 -4.96
C LEU A 44 4.04 -8.36 -5.72
N SER A 45 5.06 -8.55 -6.58
CA SER A 45 5.12 -9.70 -7.49
C SER A 45 5.21 -11.07 -6.80
N ASP A 46 5.65 -11.12 -5.55
CA ASP A 46 5.66 -12.35 -4.74
C ASP A 46 4.35 -12.63 -3.99
N LEU A 47 3.36 -11.73 -4.09
CA LEU A 47 2.01 -11.87 -3.51
C LEU A 47 0.92 -12.18 -4.54
N VAL A 48 1.25 -12.29 -5.83
CA VAL A 48 0.27 -12.61 -6.88
C VAL A 48 -0.25 -14.05 -6.75
N SER A 49 -1.49 -14.26 -7.19
CA SER A 49 -2.13 -15.58 -7.14
C SER A 49 -1.34 -16.63 -7.94
N ASP A 50 -1.51 -17.88 -7.58
CA ASP A 50 -1.04 -19.04 -8.34
C ASP A 50 -2.15 -20.09 -8.51
N LYS A 51 -1.79 -21.29 -8.91
CA LYS A 51 -2.75 -22.38 -9.15
C LYS A 51 -3.34 -22.95 -7.85
N THR A 52 -2.65 -22.81 -6.71
CA THR A 52 -3.03 -23.44 -5.45
C THR A 52 -3.45 -22.40 -4.43
N SER A 53 -4.77 -22.14 -4.35
CA SER A 53 -5.30 -21.27 -3.30
C SER A 53 -5.39 -22.01 -1.97
N ILE A 54 -5.17 -21.26 -0.91
CA ILE A 54 -5.39 -21.68 0.49
C ILE A 54 -6.53 -20.86 1.10
N GLU A 55 -7.11 -21.34 2.18
CA GLU A 55 -8.05 -20.52 2.96
C GLU A 55 -7.28 -19.47 3.76
N THR A 56 -7.81 -18.24 3.78
CA THR A 56 -7.21 -17.16 4.58
C THR A 56 -7.28 -17.53 6.07
N PRO A 57 -6.15 -17.56 6.80
CA PRO A 57 -6.12 -18.08 8.18
C PRO A 57 -7.04 -17.37 9.16
N ASP A 58 -7.29 -16.08 8.95
CA ASP A 58 -8.09 -15.23 9.84
C ASP A 58 -9.37 -14.68 9.19
N ARG A 59 -9.79 -15.24 8.05
CA ARG A 59 -11.01 -14.85 7.35
C ARG A 59 -11.67 -16.05 6.66
N ARG A 60 -12.45 -16.80 7.42
CA ARG A 60 -13.14 -18.02 6.93
C ARG A 60 -13.87 -17.79 5.60
N GLY A 61 -13.72 -18.73 4.70
CA GLY A 61 -14.36 -18.74 3.38
C GLY A 61 -13.75 -17.77 2.37
N PHE A 62 -12.65 -17.12 2.67
CA PHE A 62 -11.89 -16.29 1.72
C PHE A 62 -10.58 -16.98 1.33
N LYS A 63 -10.14 -16.72 0.10
CA LYS A 63 -8.91 -17.29 -0.44
C LYS A 63 -7.70 -16.41 -0.15
N SER A 64 -6.56 -17.04 0.02
CA SER A 64 -5.22 -16.47 0.03
C SER A 64 -4.30 -17.34 -0.83
N PHE A 65 -3.04 -16.94 -0.95
CA PHE A 65 -1.99 -17.70 -1.61
C PHE A 65 -0.70 -17.61 -0.81
N ASN A 66 0.18 -18.61 -0.97
CA ASN A 66 1.49 -18.59 -0.35
C ASN A 66 2.38 -17.52 -1.01
N TYR A 67 3.42 -17.13 -0.32
CA TYR A 67 4.47 -16.30 -0.90
C TYR A 67 5.11 -16.99 -2.11
N LYS A 68 5.35 -16.25 -3.17
CA LYS A 68 6.26 -16.67 -4.23
C LYS A 68 7.72 -16.40 -3.86
N LYS A 69 8.63 -16.78 -4.73
CA LYS A 69 10.06 -16.48 -4.59
C LYS A 69 10.27 -14.96 -4.59
N ILE A 70 11.13 -14.48 -3.71
CA ILE A 70 11.58 -13.09 -3.68
C ILE A 70 12.26 -12.75 -5.02
N SER A 71 11.84 -11.67 -5.66
CA SER A 71 12.35 -11.18 -6.94
C SER A 71 13.00 -9.79 -6.85
N SER A 72 12.79 -9.07 -5.74
CA SER A 72 13.33 -7.72 -5.55
C SER A 72 14.01 -7.55 -4.19
N ASN A 73 14.86 -6.54 -4.08
CA ASN A 73 15.45 -6.14 -2.80
C ASN A 73 14.41 -5.56 -1.84
N TYR A 74 13.38 -4.90 -2.39
CA TYR A 74 12.28 -4.40 -1.58
C TYR A 74 11.51 -5.53 -0.89
N GLN A 75 11.18 -6.60 -1.61
CA GLN A 75 10.56 -7.80 -1.03
C GLN A 75 11.47 -8.45 0.03
N ARG A 76 12.78 -8.51 -0.22
CA ARG A 76 13.74 -9.04 0.76
C ARG A 76 13.72 -8.22 2.06
N TYR A 77 13.66 -6.90 1.96
CA TYR A 77 13.57 -6.01 3.10
C TYR A 77 12.27 -6.21 3.90
N VAL A 78 11.11 -6.15 3.25
CA VAL A 78 9.81 -6.26 3.96
C VAL A 78 9.52 -7.66 4.49
N ARG A 79 10.16 -8.70 3.91
CA ARG A 79 10.06 -10.10 4.34
C ARG A 79 11.18 -10.57 5.24
N ASN A 80 12.01 -9.69 5.76
CA ASN A 80 13.24 -10.01 6.51
C ASN A 80 13.00 -11.04 7.64
N GLU A 81 11.86 -10.99 8.31
CA GLU A 81 11.49 -11.87 9.43
C GLU A 81 10.51 -12.99 9.03
N THR A 82 10.16 -13.13 7.74
CA THR A 82 9.19 -14.12 7.26
C THR A 82 9.85 -15.23 6.44
N LYS A 83 9.38 -16.46 6.60
CA LYS A 83 9.82 -17.61 5.80
C LYS A 83 9.00 -17.72 4.51
N ASN A 84 9.57 -18.37 3.48
CA ASN A 84 8.84 -18.64 2.24
C ASN A 84 7.63 -19.56 2.43
N SER A 85 7.64 -20.39 3.46
CA SER A 85 6.53 -21.28 3.84
C SER A 85 5.42 -20.58 4.62
N ASP A 86 5.63 -19.34 5.06
CA ASP A 86 4.64 -18.62 5.84
C ASP A 86 3.49 -18.15 4.94
N ILE A 87 2.29 -18.07 5.49
CA ILE A 87 1.13 -17.51 4.81
C ILE A 87 1.12 -15.99 5.05
N PRO A 88 1.03 -15.17 3.99
CA PRO A 88 0.98 -13.72 4.16
C PRO A 88 -0.19 -13.30 5.05
N ASN A 89 0.10 -12.62 6.17
CA ASN A 89 -0.93 -12.10 7.06
C ASN A 89 -1.73 -10.99 6.36
N SER A 90 -3.05 -10.97 6.57
CA SER A 90 -3.95 -9.97 5.98
C SER A 90 -4.00 -9.98 4.43
N HIS A 91 -3.60 -11.10 3.81
CA HIS A 91 -3.63 -11.31 2.37
C HIS A 91 -4.88 -12.10 1.97
N SER A 92 -6.04 -11.46 2.07
CA SER A 92 -7.35 -12.05 1.79
C SER A 92 -7.94 -11.47 0.51
N PHE A 93 -8.17 -12.30 -0.49
CA PHE A 93 -8.71 -11.89 -1.78
C PHE A 93 -10.21 -11.59 -1.67
N ALA A 94 -10.63 -10.46 -2.24
CA ALA A 94 -12.04 -10.11 -2.32
C ALA A 94 -12.79 -11.07 -3.26
N LYS A 95 -14.02 -11.38 -2.91
CA LYS A 95 -14.92 -12.19 -3.76
C LYS A 95 -15.65 -11.29 -4.74
N HIS A 96 -15.02 -11.03 -5.88
CA HIS A 96 -15.65 -10.26 -6.95
C HIS A 96 -16.61 -11.14 -7.78
N SER A 97 -17.75 -10.58 -8.17
CA SER A 97 -18.61 -11.19 -9.19
C SER A 97 -17.94 -11.13 -10.57
N GLN A 98 -18.34 -12.00 -11.49
CA GLN A 98 -17.78 -12.00 -12.86
C GLN A 98 -17.91 -10.62 -13.52
N LYS A 99 -19.05 -9.95 -13.34
CA LYS A 99 -19.30 -8.59 -13.86
C LYS A 99 -18.25 -7.59 -13.33
N VAL A 100 -17.85 -7.68 -12.06
CA VAL A 100 -16.80 -6.82 -11.47
C VAL A 100 -15.43 -7.18 -12.05
N ILE A 101 -15.10 -8.46 -12.16
CA ILE A 101 -13.84 -8.93 -12.76
C ILE A 101 -13.68 -8.41 -14.19
N ASP A 102 -14.72 -8.54 -15.02
CA ASP A 102 -14.69 -8.09 -16.42
C ASP A 102 -14.53 -6.58 -16.53
N ARG A 103 -15.17 -5.83 -15.63
CA ARG A 103 -15.02 -4.38 -15.53
C ARG A 103 -13.58 -4.00 -15.15
N LEU A 104 -13.01 -4.62 -14.13
CA LEU A 104 -11.64 -4.34 -13.69
C LEU A 104 -10.63 -4.69 -14.78
N ARG A 105 -10.81 -5.84 -15.47
CA ARG A 105 -9.98 -6.25 -16.61
C ARG A 105 -10.05 -5.23 -17.75
N TYR A 106 -11.23 -4.72 -18.06
CA TYR A 106 -11.39 -3.69 -19.08
C TYR A 106 -10.65 -2.41 -18.69
N VAL A 107 -10.78 -1.95 -17.45
CA VAL A 107 -10.03 -0.78 -16.96
C VAL A 107 -8.52 -0.99 -17.08
N GLN A 108 -8.01 -2.15 -16.67
CA GLN A 108 -6.58 -2.48 -16.82
C GLN A 108 -6.12 -2.43 -18.28
N SER A 109 -6.94 -2.92 -19.23
CA SER A 109 -6.56 -2.99 -20.64
C SER A 109 -6.49 -1.64 -21.36
N VAL A 110 -7.20 -0.62 -20.83
CA VAL A 110 -7.23 0.73 -21.43
C VAL A 110 -6.43 1.78 -20.65
N SER A 111 -5.88 1.41 -19.51
CA SER A 111 -5.14 2.34 -18.64
C SER A 111 -3.64 2.11 -18.73
N THR A 112 -2.89 3.19 -18.89
CA THR A 112 -1.42 3.17 -19.04
C THR A 112 -0.70 3.88 -17.89
N GLU A 113 -1.43 4.48 -16.95
CA GLU A 113 -0.89 5.27 -15.86
C GLU A 113 -1.55 4.93 -14.53
N CYS A 114 -0.83 5.12 -13.43
CA CYS A 114 -1.36 5.01 -12.06
C CYS A 114 -2.13 6.28 -11.66
N LYS A 115 -3.21 6.59 -12.38
CA LYS A 115 -4.06 7.76 -12.13
C LYS A 115 -5.52 7.34 -12.00
N ASN A 116 -6.30 8.16 -11.29
CA ASN A 116 -7.75 7.97 -11.25
C ASN A 116 -8.33 7.99 -12.67
N ILE A 117 -9.14 6.99 -12.98
CA ILE A 117 -9.78 6.92 -14.31
C ILE A 117 -10.72 8.11 -14.53
N SER A 118 -10.92 8.47 -15.81
CA SER A 118 -11.79 9.60 -16.16
C SER A 118 -13.26 9.33 -15.81
N GLU A 119 -14.04 10.40 -15.63
CA GLU A 119 -15.48 10.29 -15.37
C GLU A 119 -16.23 9.63 -16.56
N GLU A 120 -15.77 9.87 -17.78
CA GLU A 120 -16.32 9.20 -18.97
C GLU A 120 -16.14 7.69 -18.92
N LEU A 121 -14.93 7.23 -18.50
CA LEU A 121 -14.66 5.81 -18.32
C LEU A 121 -15.50 5.21 -17.19
N LYS A 122 -15.65 5.94 -16.06
CA LYS A 122 -16.52 5.52 -14.95
C LYS A 122 -17.97 5.33 -15.41
N GLN A 123 -18.51 6.30 -16.15
CA GLN A 123 -19.86 6.24 -16.70
C GLN A 123 -20.02 5.04 -17.65
N LYS A 124 -19.07 4.84 -18.57
CA LYS A 124 -19.06 3.73 -19.53
C LYS A 124 -19.13 2.35 -18.86
N ILE A 125 -18.45 2.19 -17.72
CA ILE A 125 -18.41 0.93 -16.96
C ILE A 125 -19.47 0.85 -15.84
N GLY A 126 -20.31 1.88 -15.71
CA GLY A 126 -21.37 1.95 -14.70
C GLY A 126 -20.82 1.98 -13.25
N LEU A 127 -19.78 2.76 -13.02
CA LEU A 127 -19.20 3.01 -11.68
C LEU A 127 -19.61 4.38 -11.15
N SER A 128 -19.96 4.42 -9.85
CA SER A 128 -20.27 5.64 -9.11
C SER A 128 -19.20 6.00 -8.06
N THR A 129 -18.05 5.30 -8.06
CA THR A 129 -16.96 5.57 -7.10
C THR A 129 -16.21 6.86 -7.45
N GLN A 130 -15.78 7.59 -6.43
CA GLN A 130 -15.00 8.82 -6.63
C GLN A 130 -13.59 8.52 -7.17
N VAL A 131 -12.98 7.44 -6.70
CA VAL A 131 -11.60 7.06 -7.03
C VAL A 131 -11.56 5.62 -7.51
N LEU A 132 -10.83 5.38 -8.61
CA LEU A 132 -10.41 4.05 -9.05
C LEU A 132 -9.10 4.19 -9.83
N VAL A 133 -8.00 3.71 -9.28
CA VAL A 133 -6.65 3.83 -9.84
C VAL A 133 -6.16 2.45 -10.29
N PRO A 134 -6.03 2.17 -11.59
CA PRO A 134 -5.34 0.99 -12.08
C PRO A 134 -3.84 1.12 -11.89
N LEU A 135 -3.23 0.20 -11.16
CA LEU A 135 -1.80 0.19 -10.91
C LEU A 135 -1.03 -0.32 -12.15
N GLN A 136 0.20 0.17 -12.32
CA GLN A 136 1.12 -0.24 -13.40
C GLN A 136 2.38 -0.84 -12.80
N ALA A 137 2.84 -1.97 -13.35
CA ALA A 137 3.99 -2.73 -12.82
C ALA A 137 5.22 -1.85 -12.58
N ASN A 138 5.61 -1.06 -13.58
CA ASN A 138 6.83 -0.26 -13.59
C ASN A 138 6.70 1.13 -12.98
N ALA A 139 5.53 1.45 -12.39
CA ALA A 139 5.30 2.75 -11.76
C ALA A 139 5.54 2.71 -10.26
N GLN A 140 5.70 3.89 -9.67
CA GLN A 140 5.61 4.07 -8.22
C GLN A 140 4.15 4.03 -7.78
N ALA A 141 3.90 3.54 -6.56
CA ALA A 141 2.57 3.50 -6.02
C ALA A 141 2.02 4.91 -5.75
N PRO A 142 0.75 5.17 -6.08
CA PRO A 142 0.07 6.37 -5.62
C PRO A 142 -0.16 6.31 -4.11
N THR A 143 -0.62 7.41 -3.54
CA THR A 143 -1.01 7.46 -2.11
C THR A 143 -2.01 6.36 -1.79
N VAL A 144 -1.68 5.52 -0.81
CA VAL A 144 -2.57 4.46 -0.32
C VAL A 144 -3.67 5.10 0.51
N THR A 145 -4.91 4.90 0.11
CA THR A 145 -6.09 5.41 0.79
C THR A 145 -6.64 4.42 1.82
N SER A 146 -7.60 4.86 2.62
CA SER A 146 -8.28 4.01 3.60
C SER A 146 -9.43 3.16 3.00
N HIS A 147 -9.70 3.30 1.69
CA HIS A 147 -10.77 2.59 1.01
C HIS A 147 -10.24 1.39 0.21
N PRO A 148 -10.82 0.19 0.39
CA PRO A 148 -10.33 -1.01 -0.27
C PRO A 148 -10.48 -0.98 -1.79
N ASP A 149 -11.48 -0.26 -2.31
CA ASP A 149 -11.89 -0.31 -3.71
C ASP A 149 -11.21 0.74 -4.60
N ASP A 150 -10.31 1.57 -4.03
CA ASP A 150 -9.71 2.69 -4.75
C ASP A 150 -8.59 2.27 -5.73
N MET A 151 -8.03 1.06 -5.59
CA MET A 151 -6.92 0.61 -6.42
C MET A 151 -7.17 -0.77 -7.03
N ILE A 152 -6.87 -0.90 -8.33
CA ILE A 152 -6.85 -2.17 -9.05
C ILE A 152 -5.41 -2.69 -9.09
N HIS A 153 -5.23 -3.98 -8.80
CA HIS A 153 -3.94 -4.65 -8.86
C HIS A 153 -3.30 -4.55 -10.26
N TYR A 154 -1.97 -4.46 -10.35
CA TYR A 154 -1.26 -4.18 -11.60
C TYR A 154 -1.37 -5.28 -12.67
N CYS A 155 -1.60 -6.54 -12.30
CA CYS A 155 -1.70 -7.65 -13.27
C CYS A 155 -2.89 -8.59 -13.04
N GLU A 156 -3.66 -8.43 -11.98
CA GLU A 156 -4.83 -9.24 -11.66
C GLU A 156 -6.09 -8.38 -11.60
N PRO A 157 -7.23 -8.79 -12.21
CA PRO A 157 -8.45 -7.98 -12.25
C PRO A 157 -9.20 -8.01 -10.91
N ARG A 158 -8.59 -7.46 -9.89
CA ARG A 158 -9.09 -7.37 -8.50
C ARG A 158 -8.57 -6.13 -7.79
N ILE A 159 -9.19 -5.80 -6.68
CA ILE A 159 -8.66 -4.81 -5.73
C ILE A 159 -7.44 -5.38 -4.99
N LEU A 160 -6.67 -4.50 -4.37
CA LEU A 160 -5.55 -4.89 -3.52
C LEU A 160 -6.05 -5.55 -2.23
N THR A 161 -5.25 -6.46 -1.69
CA THR A 161 -5.42 -6.96 -0.31
C THR A 161 -4.85 -5.97 0.70
N VAL A 162 -5.17 -6.13 1.98
CA VAL A 162 -4.59 -5.30 3.05
C VAL A 162 -3.07 -5.42 3.08
N ARG A 163 -2.52 -6.64 2.89
CA ARG A 163 -1.07 -6.86 2.87
C ARG A 163 -0.40 -6.13 1.71
N GLU A 164 -1.01 -6.13 0.54
CA GLU A 164 -0.49 -5.40 -0.62
C GLU A 164 -0.50 -3.89 -0.37
N CYS A 165 -1.59 -3.33 0.17
CA CYS A 165 -1.63 -1.93 0.58
C CYS A 165 -0.56 -1.61 1.64
N ALA A 166 -0.35 -2.49 2.62
CA ALA A 166 0.66 -2.33 3.65
C ALA A 166 2.09 -2.34 3.07
N ARG A 167 2.35 -3.21 2.10
CA ARG A 167 3.64 -3.24 1.38
C ARG A 167 3.92 -1.96 0.61
N LEU A 168 2.91 -1.40 -0.07
CA LEU A 168 3.05 -0.10 -0.74
C LEU A 168 3.38 1.03 0.24
N GLN A 169 3.01 0.87 1.50
CA GLN A 169 3.36 1.77 2.60
C GLN A 169 4.59 1.34 3.40
N SER A 170 5.39 0.40 2.91
CA SER A 170 6.62 -0.09 3.55
C SER A 170 6.45 -0.81 4.91
N PHE A 171 5.26 -1.32 5.23
CA PHE A 171 5.12 -2.17 6.41
C PHE A 171 5.86 -3.49 6.22
N PRO A 172 6.62 -3.97 7.23
CA PRO A 172 7.19 -5.31 7.19
C PRO A 172 6.08 -6.37 7.25
N ASP A 173 6.32 -7.53 6.64
CA ASP A 173 5.32 -8.60 6.59
C ASP A 173 5.08 -9.27 7.96
N SER A 174 6.02 -9.14 8.88
CA SER A 174 5.87 -9.53 10.29
C SER A 174 4.83 -8.67 11.04
N PHE A 175 4.53 -7.47 10.54
CA PHE A 175 3.52 -6.61 11.17
C PHE A 175 2.11 -7.19 10.96
N THR A 176 1.40 -7.43 12.06
CA THR A 176 0.06 -8.05 12.06
C THR A 176 -1.03 -7.03 12.31
N PHE A 177 -1.87 -6.78 11.31
CA PHE A 177 -3.09 -5.98 11.47
C PHE A 177 -4.18 -6.79 12.17
N LYS A 178 -4.90 -6.18 13.10
CA LYS A 178 -5.99 -6.81 13.88
C LYS A 178 -7.35 -6.22 13.52
N GLY A 179 -8.42 -6.93 13.90
CA GLY A 179 -9.79 -6.52 13.64
C GLY A 179 -10.31 -6.92 12.26
N LYS A 180 -11.41 -6.32 11.84
CA LYS A 180 -12.08 -6.63 10.58
C LYS A 180 -11.32 -6.09 9.38
N TYR A 181 -11.43 -6.76 8.25
CA TYR A 181 -10.85 -6.28 6.98
C TYR A 181 -11.54 -5.00 6.52
N THR A 182 -12.87 -5.01 6.51
CA THR A 182 -13.73 -3.88 6.15
C THR A 182 -14.86 -3.73 7.16
N THR A 183 -15.35 -2.52 7.32
CA THR A 183 -16.55 -2.23 8.12
C THR A 183 -17.53 -1.44 7.29
N GLY A 184 -18.85 -1.68 7.52
CA GLY A 184 -19.94 -0.96 6.87
C GLY A 184 -20.94 -0.40 7.87
N GLY A 185 -21.78 0.56 7.45
CA GLY A 185 -22.87 1.09 8.24
C GLY A 185 -22.44 1.69 9.59
N LYS A 186 -23.14 1.36 10.67
CA LYS A 186 -22.93 1.93 12.01
C LYS A 186 -21.54 1.57 12.59
N LEU A 187 -20.97 0.42 12.22
CA LEU A 187 -19.68 -0.04 12.73
C LEU A 187 -18.48 0.85 12.31
N ARG A 188 -18.62 1.63 11.25
CA ARG A 188 -17.59 2.60 10.82
C ARG A 188 -17.23 3.63 11.91
N LYS A 189 -18.12 3.87 12.86
CA LYS A 189 -17.91 4.85 13.94
C LYS A 189 -17.15 4.26 15.14
N THR A 190 -17.14 2.95 15.29
CA THR A 190 -16.62 2.26 16.47
C THR A 190 -15.45 1.33 16.20
N GLU A 191 -15.28 0.92 14.95
CA GLU A 191 -14.20 0.00 14.54
C GLU A 191 -13.34 0.62 13.44
N VAL A 192 -12.02 0.47 13.56
CA VAL A 192 -11.05 0.87 12.53
C VAL A 192 -10.65 -0.38 11.75
N PRO A 193 -11.18 -0.60 10.54
CA PRO A 193 -10.84 -1.77 9.73
C PRO A 193 -9.39 -1.71 9.25
N ARG A 194 -8.84 -2.88 8.89
CA ARG A 194 -7.41 -3.01 8.50
C ARG A 194 -7.03 -2.11 7.34
N TYR A 195 -7.86 -1.94 6.32
CA TYR A 195 -7.60 -0.99 5.24
C TYR A 195 -7.45 0.45 5.74
N THR A 196 -8.30 0.85 6.69
CA THR A 196 -8.21 2.19 7.30
C THR A 196 -6.97 2.32 8.18
N GLN A 197 -6.56 1.26 8.88
CA GLN A 197 -5.31 1.26 9.66
C GLN A 197 -4.11 1.51 8.74
N VAL A 198 -4.05 0.83 7.59
CA VAL A 198 -2.98 1.03 6.61
C VAL A 198 -3.03 2.43 6.01
N GLY A 199 -4.19 2.87 5.50
CA GLY A 199 -4.33 4.16 4.82
C GLY A 199 -4.07 5.38 5.70
N ASN A 200 -4.32 5.27 7.01
CA ASN A 200 -4.07 6.34 7.98
C ASN A 200 -2.65 6.32 8.58
N ALA A 201 -1.88 5.28 8.30
CA ALA A 201 -0.54 5.14 8.87
C ALA A 201 0.49 6.04 8.19
N ILE A 202 1.47 6.47 8.96
CA ILE A 202 2.73 6.99 8.42
C ILE A 202 3.55 5.79 7.94
N PRO A 203 4.10 5.80 6.71
CA PRO A 203 4.92 4.71 6.21
C PRO A 203 6.12 4.42 7.14
N PRO A 204 6.33 3.17 7.58
CA PRO A 204 7.38 2.81 8.53
C PRO A 204 8.79 3.26 8.11
N LEU A 205 9.16 3.13 6.83
CA LEU A 205 10.46 3.62 6.33
C LEU A 205 10.62 5.13 6.51
N PHE A 206 9.58 5.90 6.24
CA PHE A 206 9.60 7.35 6.48
C PHE A 206 9.72 7.67 7.97
N GLY A 207 8.94 6.96 8.80
CA GLY A 207 8.99 7.13 10.26
C GLY A 207 10.35 6.80 10.84
N GLU A 208 11.01 5.75 10.36
CA GLU A 208 12.36 5.36 10.77
C GLU A 208 13.40 6.42 10.39
N GLN A 209 13.39 6.87 9.13
CA GLN A 209 14.30 7.92 8.66
C GLN A 209 14.12 9.23 9.44
N ALA A 210 12.87 9.63 9.64
CA ALA A 210 12.53 10.82 10.42
C ALA A 210 13.03 10.71 11.88
N GLY A 211 12.85 9.54 12.51
CA GLY A 211 13.33 9.27 13.85
C GLY A 211 14.86 9.33 13.97
N LEU A 212 15.59 8.79 12.99
CA LEU A 212 17.06 8.85 12.95
C LEU A 212 17.57 10.29 12.82
N ILE A 213 16.93 11.11 11.99
CA ILE A 213 17.28 12.53 11.84
C ILE A 213 16.98 13.29 13.13
N LEU A 214 15.80 13.09 13.74
CA LEU A 214 15.46 13.74 15.01
C LEU A 214 16.46 13.37 16.11
N LYS A 215 16.91 12.12 16.17
CA LYS A 215 17.94 11.67 17.14
C LYS A 215 19.28 12.38 16.97
N GLN A 216 19.62 12.85 15.77
CA GLN A 216 20.85 13.62 15.53
C GLN A 216 20.73 15.10 15.94
N LEU A 217 19.50 15.60 16.10
CA LEU A 217 19.22 17.00 16.44
C LEU A 217 19.03 17.23 17.93
N ILE A 218 19.01 16.16 18.73
CA ILE A 218 18.92 16.18 20.21
C ILE A 218 20.26 15.85 20.81
#